data_3a01bb2e8248161b9e817f31983eded7
#
_entry.id   3a01bb2e8248161b9e817f31983eded7
#
_cell.length_a   1.000
_cell.length_b   1.000
_cell.length_c   1.000
_cell.angle_alpha   90.00
_cell.angle_beta   90.00
_cell.angle_gamma   90.00
#
_symmetry.space_group_name_H-M   'P 1'
#
loop_
_entity.id
_entity.type
_entity.pdbx_description
1 polymer ?
#
loop_
_entity_poly.entity_id
_entity_poly.type
_entity_poly.pdbx_seq_one_letter_code
_entity_poly.pdbx_strand_id
1 'polypeptide(L)'
;MRYYAYHRTSTTDQYLDRGINAINNFCKDRKIKLDAKIYTDQCTGKNFDRPAYKELKEQLLYQIKENNEEVVLIVTELDRLGRNKTLTLHEIRELQDKGIRLMVLEIPTTLIDLSVKNNDMAKMMMETINNMLIEMYASFAHAEMEKRTKRQKEGIEAKKARGEWSDYGRPRVLAFEKFCKEYKRVLKGDLRPTECMKLLGINKSAYYRYRKEYKK
;
A
#
# COMPACT_ATOMS: atom_id res chain seq x y z
N MET A 1 -5.49 -23.61 -16.04
CA MET A 1 -5.64 -22.66 -14.92
C MET A 1 -4.26 -22.14 -14.54
N ARG A 2 -4.05 -20.82 -14.55
CA ARG A 2 -2.76 -20.15 -14.23
C ARG A 2 -2.87 -19.36 -12.95
N TYR A 3 -1.85 -19.43 -12.09
CA TYR A 3 -1.87 -18.83 -10.78
C TYR A 3 -0.82 -17.73 -10.67
N TYR A 4 -1.26 -16.54 -10.26
CA TYR A 4 -0.46 -15.36 -9.98
C TYR A 4 -0.68 -14.91 -8.55
N ALA A 5 0.28 -14.23 -7.96
CA ALA A 5 0.16 -13.75 -6.58
C ALA A 5 0.66 -12.32 -6.43
N TYR A 6 -0.02 -11.57 -5.58
CA TYR A 6 0.34 -10.19 -5.25
C TYR A 6 0.36 -9.94 -3.75
N HIS A 7 1.35 -9.19 -3.31
CA HIS A 7 1.42 -8.73 -1.92
C HIS A 7 1.92 -7.29 -1.85
N ARG A 8 1.42 -6.52 -0.88
CA ARG A 8 1.78 -5.12 -0.67
C ARG A 8 2.02 -4.81 0.81
N THR A 9 3.07 -4.03 1.10
CA THR A 9 3.29 -3.41 2.41
C THR A 9 3.26 -1.87 2.30
N SER A 10 2.98 -1.18 3.41
CA SER A 10 2.85 0.29 3.41
C SER A 10 4.17 1.03 3.57
N THR A 11 5.18 0.39 4.16
CA THR A 11 6.50 0.96 4.48
C THR A 11 7.61 -0.06 4.26
N THR A 12 8.85 0.41 4.11
CA THR A 12 10.06 -0.41 4.03
C THR A 12 10.34 -1.18 5.31
N ASP A 13 9.83 -0.70 6.46
CA ASP A 13 10.03 -1.32 7.78
C ASP A 13 9.07 -2.50 8.04
N GLN A 14 8.05 -2.68 7.20
CA GLN A 14 7.17 -3.85 7.27
C GLN A 14 7.74 -4.96 6.40
N TYR A 15 8.05 -6.08 7.03
CA TYR A 15 8.60 -7.25 6.35
C TYR A 15 7.62 -7.80 5.31
N LEU A 16 8.02 -7.79 4.05
CA LEU A 16 7.32 -8.45 2.95
C LEU A 16 7.24 -9.97 3.17
N ASP A 17 8.21 -10.51 3.90
CA ASP A 17 8.40 -11.96 4.09
C ASP A 17 7.17 -12.66 4.67
N ARG A 18 6.45 -12.01 5.60
CA ARG A 18 5.25 -12.61 6.19
C ARG A 18 4.19 -12.95 5.14
N GLY A 19 3.90 -12.02 4.25
CA GLY A 19 2.90 -12.22 3.22
C GLY A 19 3.37 -13.17 2.12
N ILE A 20 4.64 -13.06 1.73
CA ILE A 20 5.25 -13.96 0.77
C ILE A 20 5.23 -15.41 1.31
N ASN A 21 5.61 -15.59 2.58
CA ASN A 21 5.59 -16.91 3.23
C ASN A 21 4.16 -17.47 3.34
N ALA A 22 3.17 -16.64 3.66
CA ALA A 22 1.77 -17.06 3.70
C ALA A 22 1.29 -17.58 2.33
N ILE A 23 1.61 -16.87 1.24
CA ILE A 23 1.28 -17.30 -0.12
C ILE A 23 2.02 -18.60 -0.48
N ASN A 24 3.31 -18.68 -0.20
CA ASN A 24 4.13 -19.87 -0.50
C ASN A 24 3.62 -21.11 0.26
N ASN A 25 3.29 -20.97 1.55
CA ASN A 25 2.74 -22.06 2.34
C ASN A 25 1.40 -22.51 1.79
N PHE A 26 0.48 -21.57 1.49
CA PHE A 26 -0.80 -21.88 0.86
C PHE A 26 -0.63 -22.63 -0.47
N CYS A 27 0.27 -22.16 -1.33
CA CYS A 27 0.54 -22.81 -2.60
C CYS A 27 1.12 -24.22 -2.41
N LYS A 28 2.02 -24.40 -1.44
CA LYS A 28 2.59 -25.72 -1.09
C LYS A 28 1.52 -26.68 -0.60
N ASP A 29 0.67 -26.25 0.34
CA ASP A 29 -0.39 -27.08 0.92
C ASP A 29 -1.44 -27.51 -0.12
N ARG A 30 -1.74 -26.64 -1.05
CA ARG A 30 -2.69 -26.90 -2.15
C ARG A 30 -2.06 -27.47 -3.41
N LYS A 31 -0.73 -27.71 -3.43
CA LYS A 31 0.04 -28.16 -4.59
C LYS A 31 -0.15 -27.25 -5.83
N ILE A 32 -0.31 -25.95 -5.57
CA ILE A 32 -0.42 -24.90 -6.58
C ILE A 32 0.98 -24.47 -7.01
N LYS A 33 1.24 -24.41 -8.32
CA LYS A 33 2.43 -23.82 -8.89
C LYS A 33 2.11 -22.42 -9.40
N LEU A 34 2.82 -21.40 -8.91
CA LEU A 34 2.72 -20.05 -9.46
C LEU A 34 3.39 -19.98 -10.84
N ASP A 35 2.77 -19.29 -11.78
CA ASP A 35 3.28 -19.10 -13.13
C ASP A 35 4.30 -17.98 -13.25
N ALA A 36 4.43 -17.15 -12.21
CA ALA A 36 5.43 -16.09 -12.08
C ALA A 36 5.89 -15.92 -10.63
N LYS A 37 6.92 -15.08 -10.42
CA LYS A 37 7.29 -14.59 -9.08
C LYS A 37 6.09 -13.90 -8.42
N ILE A 38 6.07 -13.85 -7.08
CA ILE A 38 5.09 -13.05 -6.36
C ILE A 38 5.38 -11.56 -6.64
N TYR A 39 4.39 -10.85 -7.20
CA TYR A 39 4.49 -9.42 -7.46
C TYR A 39 4.36 -8.65 -6.15
N THR A 40 5.28 -7.71 -5.89
CA THR A 40 5.31 -7.00 -4.62
C THR A 40 5.51 -5.50 -4.79
N ASP A 41 4.73 -4.69 -4.04
CA ASP A 41 4.89 -3.26 -3.95
C ASP A 41 5.07 -2.80 -2.49
N GLN A 42 5.97 -1.84 -2.25
CA GLN A 42 6.15 -1.17 -0.96
C GLN A 42 5.64 0.26 -1.05
N CYS A 43 4.32 0.42 -0.99
CA CYS A 43 3.68 1.72 -1.14
C CYS A 43 2.32 1.79 -0.42
N THR A 44 1.75 2.99 -0.37
CA THR A 44 0.42 3.20 0.21
C THR A 44 -0.68 2.45 -0.55
N GLY A 45 -1.68 1.95 0.17
CA GLY A 45 -2.86 1.31 -0.42
C GLY A 45 -3.97 2.26 -0.87
N LYS A 46 -3.70 3.58 -0.96
CA LYS A 46 -4.73 4.60 -1.28
C LYS A 46 -5.20 4.56 -2.73
N ASN A 47 -4.33 4.19 -3.65
CA ASN A 47 -4.60 4.08 -5.10
C ASN A 47 -3.96 2.81 -5.68
N PHE A 48 -4.19 2.57 -6.98
CA PHE A 48 -3.62 1.45 -7.74
C PHE A 48 -2.47 1.87 -8.67
N ASP A 49 -1.89 3.06 -8.48
CA ASP A 49 -0.70 3.50 -9.21
C ASP A 49 0.56 2.87 -8.61
N ARG A 50 0.76 1.59 -8.90
CA ARG A 50 1.81 0.72 -8.34
C ARG A 50 2.48 -0.05 -9.46
N PRO A 51 3.82 0.03 -9.57
CA PRO A 51 4.54 -0.56 -10.70
C PRO A 51 4.32 -2.07 -10.83
N ALA A 52 4.53 -2.84 -9.75
CA ALA A 52 4.40 -4.28 -9.79
C ALA A 52 2.94 -4.74 -10.00
N TYR A 53 1.96 -4.00 -9.45
CA TYR A 53 0.56 -4.29 -9.68
C TYR A 53 0.14 -4.04 -11.13
N LYS A 54 0.64 -2.97 -11.76
CA LYS A 54 0.38 -2.68 -13.18
C LYS A 54 0.95 -3.77 -14.08
N GLU A 55 2.22 -4.13 -13.87
CA GLU A 55 2.87 -5.23 -14.58
C GLU A 55 2.07 -6.54 -14.45
N LEU A 56 1.65 -6.86 -13.22
CA LEU A 56 0.80 -8.02 -12.97
C LEU A 56 -0.52 -7.95 -13.76
N LYS A 57 -1.23 -6.82 -13.71
CA LYS A 57 -2.52 -6.65 -14.38
C LYS A 57 -2.39 -6.83 -15.90
N GLU A 58 -1.35 -6.27 -16.49
CA GLU A 58 -1.04 -6.48 -17.92
C GLU A 58 -0.79 -7.96 -18.23
N GLN A 59 -0.02 -8.65 -17.39
CA GLN A 59 0.26 -10.08 -17.53
C GLN A 59 -1.02 -10.93 -17.41
N LEU A 60 -1.89 -10.66 -16.41
CA LEU A 60 -3.15 -11.37 -16.26
C LEU A 60 -4.04 -11.22 -17.50
N LEU A 61 -4.16 -10.00 -18.02
CA LEU A 61 -4.97 -9.70 -19.20
C LEU A 61 -4.40 -10.34 -20.47
N TYR A 62 -3.08 -10.36 -20.61
CA TYR A 62 -2.41 -11.05 -21.71
C TYR A 62 -2.75 -12.55 -21.72
N GLN A 63 -2.66 -13.21 -20.57
CA GLN A 63 -2.95 -14.66 -20.47
C GLN A 63 -4.38 -15.01 -20.86
N ILE A 64 -5.35 -14.19 -20.48
CA ILE A 64 -6.75 -14.41 -20.85
C ILE A 64 -6.95 -14.26 -22.37
N LYS A 65 -6.38 -13.21 -22.96
CA LYS A 65 -6.56 -12.91 -24.38
C LYS A 65 -5.91 -13.94 -25.30
N GLU A 66 -4.65 -14.30 -25.00
CA GLU A 66 -3.84 -15.14 -25.90
C GLU A 66 -4.05 -16.64 -25.66
N ASN A 67 -4.27 -17.06 -24.42
CA ASN A 67 -4.29 -18.47 -24.07
C ASN A 67 -5.68 -19.01 -23.76
N ASN A 68 -6.69 -18.14 -23.63
CA ASN A 68 -8.06 -18.51 -23.22
C ASN A 68 -8.08 -19.42 -21.97
N GLU A 69 -7.11 -19.22 -21.05
CA GLU A 69 -6.96 -20.00 -19.84
C GLU A 69 -7.62 -19.30 -18.65
N GLU A 70 -8.14 -20.08 -17.72
CA GLU A 70 -8.62 -19.55 -16.45
C GLU A 70 -7.44 -19.00 -15.63
N VAL A 71 -7.54 -17.74 -15.23
CA VAL A 71 -6.51 -17.00 -14.50
C VAL A 71 -6.96 -16.73 -13.08
N VAL A 72 -6.09 -17.03 -12.12
CA VAL A 72 -6.33 -16.86 -10.68
C VAL A 72 -5.33 -15.89 -10.10
N LEU A 73 -5.82 -14.87 -9.41
CA LEU A 73 -5.00 -13.96 -8.60
C LEU A 73 -5.13 -14.28 -7.11
N ILE A 74 -4.01 -14.58 -6.46
CA ILE A 74 -3.93 -14.88 -5.03
C ILE A 74 -3.43 -13.64 -4.28
N VAL A 75 -4.16 -13.22 -3.23
CA VAL A 75 -3.75 -12.17 -2.29
C VAL A 75 -3.94 -12.65 -0.86
N THR A 76 -3.13 -12.18 0.08
CA THR A 76 -3.25 -12.57 1.48
C THR A 76 -4.48 -11.99 2.16
N GLU A 77 -4.70 -10.71 1.99
CA GLU A 77 -5.75 -9.89 2.62
C GLU A 77 -6.27 -8.87 1.60
N LEU A 78 -7.52 -8.47 1.70
CA LEU A 78 -8.09 -7.46 0.78
C LEU A 78 -7.42 -6.10 0.90
N ASP A 79 -6.95 -5.73 2.10
CA ASP A 79 -6.24 -4.48 2.31
C ASP A 79 -4.86 -4.43 1.60
N ARG A 80 -4.30 -5.60 1.21
CA ARG A 80 -3.11 -5.67 0.35
C ARG A 80 -3.43 -5.27 -1.07
N LEU A 81 -4.61 -5.64 -1.55
CA LEU A 81 -5.09 -5.17 -2.86
C LEU A 81 -5.38 -3.66 -2.83
N GLY A 82 -6.13 -3.17 -1.82
CA GLY A 82 -6.41 -1.75 -1.66
C GLY A 82 -7.02 -1.42 -0.30
N ARG A 83 -6.90 -0.14 0.11
CA ARG A 83 -7.47 0.37 1.37
C ARG A 83 -8.64 1.33 1.17
N ASN A 84 -8.89 1.76 -0.04
CA ASN A 84 -10.06 2.55 -0.39
C ASN A 84 -11.18 1.60 -0.83
N LYS A 85 -12.28 1.53 -0.07
CA LYS A 85 -13.40 0.62 -0.34
C LYS A 85 -13.88 0.71 -1.79
N THR A 86 -14.22 1.91 -2.23
CA THR A 86 -14.80 2.12 -3.57
C THR A 86 -13.84 1.70 -4.68
N LEU A 87 -12.56 2.13 -4.59
CA LEU A 87 -11.55 1.77 -5.59
C LEU A 87 -11.24 0.27 -5.56
N THR A 88 -11.18 -0.34 -4.37
CA THR A 88 -10.89 -1.78 -4.24
C THR A 88 -12.03 -2.63 -4.79
N LEU A 89 -13.28 -2.29 -4.50
CA LEU A 89 -14.43 -2.99 -5.05
C LEU A 89 -14.56 -2.81 -6.57
N HIS A 90 -14.28 -1.61 -7.08
CA HIS A 90 -14.23 -1.36 -8.52
C HIS A 90 -13.17 -2.24 -9.20
N GLU A 91 -11.97 -2.28 -8.65
CA GLU A 91 -10.88 -3.10 -9.18
C GLU A 91 -11.20 -4.60 -9.16
N ILE A 92 -11.81 -5.09 -8.07
CA ILE A 92 -12.23 -6.49 -7.96
C ILE A 92 -13.28 -6.82 -9.01
N ARG A 93 -14.28 -5.97 -9.20
CA ARG A 93 -15.30 -6.15 -10.22
C ARG A 93 -14.69 -6.16 -11.63
N GLU A 94 -13.78 -5.21 -11.90
CA GLU A 94 -13.07 -5.16 -13.18
C GLU A 94 -12.28 -6.45 -13.47
N LEU A 95 -11.61 -7.01 -12.45
CA LEU A 95 -10.90 -8.28 -12.58
C LEU A 95 -11.88 -9.45 -12.85
N GLN A 96 -12.99 -9.50 -12.12
CA GLN A 96 -14.03 -10.53 -12.29
C GLN A 96 -14.70 -10.44 -13.68
N ASP A 97 -15.05 -9.26 -14.15
CA ASP A 97 -15.65 -9.01 -15.47
C ASP A 97 -14.73 -9.46 -16.60
N LYS A 98 -13.43 -9.44 -16.37
CA LYS A 98 -12.41 -9.95 -17.30
C LYS A 98 -12.13 -11.45 -17.14
N GLY A 99 -12.84 -12.14 -16.27
CA GLY A 99 -12.69 -13.58 -16.04
C GLY A 99 -11.52 -13.95 -15.12
N ILE A 100 -10.95 -12.99 -14.39
CA ILE A 100 -9.90 -13.25 -13.39
C ILE A 100 -10.55 -13.64 -12.07
N ARG A 101 -10.29 -14.85 -11.62
CA ARG A 101 -10.73 -15.33 -10.31
C ARG A 101 -9.84 -14.78 -9.20
N LEU A 102 -10.43 -14.20 -8.18
CA LEU A 102 -9.72 -13.71 -7.00
C LEU A 102 -9.77 -14.75 -5.87
N MET A 103 -8.61 -15.16 -5.35
CA MET A 103 -8.46 -15.93 -4.12
C MET A 103 -7.86 -15.03 -3.04
N VAL A 104 -8.60 -14.83 -1.93
CA VAL A 104 -8.18 -14.04 -0.78
C VAL A 104 -7.98 -14.98 0.40
N LEU A 105 -6.74 -15.12 0.92
CA LEU A 105 -6.43 -16.12 1.94
C LEU A 105 -7.20 -15.90 3.25
N GLU A 106 -7.53 -14.65 3.58
CA GLU A 106 -8.36 -14.33 4.75
C GLU A 106 -9.86 -14.62 4.56
N ILE A 107 -10.31 -14.92 3.32
CA ILE A 107 -11.72 -15.22 3.00
C ILE A 107 -11.81 -16.65 2.48
N PRO A 108 -11.99 -17.67 3.35
CA PRO A 108 -11.90 -19.08 2.96
C PRO A 108 -12.87 -19.49 1.84
N THR A 109 -14.01 -18.84 1.73
CA THR A 109 -15.00 -19.13 0.69
C THR A 109 -14.50 -18.83 -0.73
N THR A 110 -13.58 -17.88 -0.89
CA THR A 110 -12.94 -17.56 -2.19
C THR A 110 -11.97 -18.65 -2.65
N LEU A 111 -11.53 -19.50 -1.72
CA LEU A 111 -10.56 -20.58 -1.96
C LEU A 111 -11.22 -21.87 -2.43
N ILE A 112 -12.56 -21.93 -2.43
CA ILE A 112 -13.33 -23.10 -2.85
C ILE A 112 -13.33 -23.14 -4.37
N ASP A 113 -12.96 -24.30 -4.92
CA ASP A 113 -13.08 -24.52 -6.36
C ASP A 113 -14.54 -24.79 -6.74
N LEU A 114 -15.12 -23.87 -7.46
CA LEU A 114 -16.51 -23.94 -7.93
C LEU A 114 -16.65 -24.64 -9.28
N SER A 115 -15.56 -24.89 -9.98
CA SER A 115 -15.59 -25.59 -11.29
C SER A 115 -16.00 -27.05 -11.16
N VAL A 116 -15.79 -27.65 -9.99
CA VAL A 116 -16.08 -29.07 -9.71
C VAL A 116 -17.56 -29.32 -9.35
N LYS A 117 -18.34 -28.27 -9.10
CA LYS A 117 -19.75 -28.41 -8.71
C LYS A 117 -20.65 -28.43 -9.95
N ASN A 118 -21.26 -29.61 -10.24
CA ASN A 118 -22.22 -29.80 -11.31
C ASN A 118 -23.59 -29.10 -11.10
N ASN A 119 -23.69 -28.17 -10.16
CA ASN A 119 -24.93 -27.49 -9.84
C ASN A 119 -24.76 -25.98 -10.02
N ASP A 120 -25.29 -25.43 -11.09
CA ASP A 120 -25.21 -24.00 -11.42
C ASP A 120 -25.84 -23.11 -10.34
N MET A 121 -26.89 -23.56 -9.66
CA MET A 121 -27.52 -22.84 -8.56
C MET A 121 -26.57 -22.72 -7.37
N ALA A 122 -25.90 -23.81 -7.00
CA ALA A 122 -24.94 -23.80 -5.89
C ALA A 122 -23.72 -22.91 -6.21
N LYS A 123 -23.28 -22.89 -7.48
CA LYS A 123 -22.22 -21.99 -7.96
C LYS A 123 -22.64 -20.54 -7.84
N MET A 124 -23.81 -20.18 -8.35
CA MET A 124 -24.35 -18.82 -8.27
C MET A 124 -24.55 -18.34 -6.83
N MET A 125 -25.06 -19.19 -5.93
CA MET A 125 -25.18 -18.89 -4.52
C MET A 125 -23.81 -18.63 -3.88
N MET A 126 -22.81 -19.44 -4.18
CA MET A 126 -21.46 -19.27 -3.62
C MET A 126 -20.78 -18.00 -4.13
N GLU A 127 -20.93 -17.68 -5.41
CA GLU A 127 -20.45 -16.42 -6.01
C GLU A 127 -21.11 -15.21 -5.31
N THR A 128 -22.41 -15.27 -5.05
CA THR A 128 -23.15 -14.23 -4.33
C THR A 128 -22.61 -14.06 -2.89
N ILE A 129 -22.40 -15.17 -2.18
CA ILE A 129 -21.82 -15.15 -0.82
C ILE A 129 -20.41 -14.56 -0.85
N ASN A 130 -19.57 -14.95 -1.80
CA ASN A 130 -18.21 -14.41 -1.95
C ASN A 130 -18.23 -12.90 -2.18
N ASN A 131 -19.08 -12.42 -3.08
CA ASN A 131 -19.22 -10.98 -3.35
C ASN A 131 -19.68 -10.21 -2.11
N MET A 132 -20.66 -10.74 -1.37
CA MET A 132 -21.13 -10.15 -0.12
C MET A 132 -20.03 -10.10 0.95
N LEU A 133 -19.24 -11.16 1.10
CA LEU A 133 -18.12 -11.19 2.03
C LEU A 133 -17.02 -10.19 1.63
N ILE A 134 -16.67 -10.12 0.35
CA ILE A 134 -15.70 -9.16 -0.17
C ILE A 134 -16.15 -7.71 0.13
N GLU A 135 -17.43 -7.39 -0.09
CA GLU A 135 -17.97 -6.06 0.22
C GLU A 135 -17.94 -5.76 1.72
N MET A 136 -18.24 -6.75 2.55
CA MET A 136 -18.19 -6.62 4.02
C MET A 136 -16.76 -6.37 4.50
N TYR A 137 -15.78 -7.17 4.05
CA TYR A 137 -14.37 -6.99 4.41
C TYR A 137 -13.80 -5.65 3.93
N ALA A 138 -14.12 -5.24 2.70
CA ALA A 138 -13.73 -3.92 2.18
C ALA A 138 -14.33 -2.77 3.02
N SER A 139 -15.56 -2.95 3.53
CA SER A 139 -16.23 -1.98 4.40
C SER A 139 -15.54 -1.89 5.76
N PHE A 140 -15.18 -3.01 6.37
CA PHE A 140 -14.43 -3.04 7.64
C PHE A 140 -13.04 -2.42 7.51
N ALA A 141 -12.31 -2.74 6.44
CA ALA A 141 -11.00 -2.15 6.19
C ALA A 141 -11.08 -0.62 6.04
N HIS A 142 -12.13 -0.11 5.39
CA HIS A 142 -12.36 1.34 5.27
C HIS A 142 -12.70 1.98 6.60
N ALA A 143 -13.64 1.40 7.36
CA ALA A 143 -14.05 1.90 8.68
C ALA A 143 -12.87 1.92 9.67
N GLU A 144 -11.98 0.91 9.64
CA GLU A 144 -10.78 0.89 10.47
C GLU A 144 -9.81 2.03 10.11
N MET A 145 -9.64 2.31 8.81
CA MET A 145 -8.83 3.45 8.36
C MET A 145 -9.41 4.80 8.81
N GLU A 146 -10.73 4.98 8.74
CA GLU A 146 -11.39 6.20 9.23
C GLU A 146 -11.18 6.37 10.73
N LYS A 147 -11.36 5.30 11.52
CA LYS A 147 -11.10 5.31 12.97
C LYS A 147 -9.66 5.69 13.30
N ARG A 148 -8.66 5.13 12.58
CA ARG A 148 -7.24 5.48 12.75
C ARG A 148 -6.98 6.94 12.44
N THR A 149 -7.52 7.44 11.32
CA THR A 149 -7.37 8.85 10.92
C THR A 149 -8.00 9.79 11.94
N LYS A 150 -9.18 9.45 12.47
CA LYS A 150 -9.85 10.22 13.52
C LYS A 150 -9.00 10.26 14.79
N ARG A 151 -8.55 9.11 15.31
CA ARG A 151 -7.67 9.03 16.49
C ARG A 151 -6.38 9.81 16.31
N GLN A 152 -5.78 9.78 15.10
CA GLN A 152 -4.58 10.55 14.80
C GLN A 152 -4.85 12.06 14.87
N LYS A 153 -5.95 12.54 14.28
CA LYS A 153 -6.35 13.96 14.36
C LYS A 153 -6.59 14.39 15.80
N GLU A 154 -7.37 13.62 16.56
CA GLU A 154 -7.65 13.89 17.98
C GLU A 154 -6.35 13.93 18.82
N GLY A 155 -5.41 13.01 18.56
CA GLY A 155 -4.11 12.99 19.22
C GLY A 155 -3.24 14.23 18.89
N ILE A 156 -3.30 14.70 17.63
CA ILE A 156 -2.63 15.95 17.21
C ILE A 156 -3.24 17.16 17.90
N GLU A 157 -4.58 17.24 17.94
CA GLU A 157 -5.29 18.35 18.61
C GLU A 157 -4.99 18.38 20.12
N ALA A 158 -5.01 17.22 20.76
CA ALA A 158 -4.65 17.11 22.17
C ALA A 158 -3.20 17.56 22.47
N LYS A 159 -2.24 17.21 21.59
CA LYS A 159 -0.86 17.71 21.71
C LYS A 159 -0.75 19.22 21.52
N LYS A 160 -1.49 19.77 20.57
CA LYS A 160 -1.55 21.22 20.35
C LYS A 160 -2.12 21.94 21.58
N ALA A 161 -3.20 21.43 22.16
CA ALA A 161 -3.85 21.98 23.33
C ALA A 161 -2.92 21.98 24.58
N ARG A 162 -2.03 20.99 24.69
CA ARG A 162 -1.02 20.90 25.76
C ARG A 162 0.24 21.75 25.50
N GLY A 163 0.33 22.44 24.34
CA GLY A 163 1.54 23.21 23.98
C GLY A 163 2.74 22.35 23.52
N GLU A 164 2.58 21.05 23.39
CA GLU A 164 3.63 20.08 23.02
C GLU A 164 3.83 19.97 21.49
N TRP A 165 3.36 20.94 20.74
CA TRP A 165 3.38 20.86 19.28
C TRP A 165 4.77 21.12 18.68
N SER A 166 5.63 21.89 19.38
CA SER A 166 7.01 22.20 18.94
C SER A 166 7.85 20.93 18.73
N ASP A 167 7.59 19.91 19.55
CA ASP A 167 8.36 18.65 19.56
C ASP A 167 7.73 17.57 18.66
N TYR A 168 6.62 17.91 17.99
CA TYR A 168 5.92 16.98 17.12
C TYR A 168 6.49 17.03 15.70
N GLY A 169 6.86 15.88 15.18
CA GLY A 169 7.32 15.72 13.80
C GLY A 169 8.73 15.12 13.71
N ARG A 170 9.31 15.21 12.52
CA ARG A 170 10.67 14.73 12.30
C ARG A 170 11.66 15.63 13.07
N PRO A 171 12.54 15.07 13.89
CA PRO A 171 13.56 15.87 14.61
C PRO A 171 14.32 16.79 13.67
N ARG A 172 14.67 17.96 14.15
CA ARG A 172 15.49 18.90 13.38
C ARG A 172 16.89 18.30 13.19
N VAL A 173 17.38 18.34 11.95
CA VAL A 173 18.74 17.87 11.62
C VAL A 173 19.80 18.74 12.31
N LEU A 174 19.47 20.01 12.59
CA LEU A 174 20.37 21.01 13.16
C LEU A 174 19.58 21.97 14.03
N ALA A 175 20.15 22.38 15.16
CA ALA A 175 19.60 23.45 15.99
C ALA A 175 19.51 24.76 15.20
N PHE A 176 18.38 25.48 15.32
CA PHE A 176 18.10 26.66 14.49
C PHE A 176 19.11 27.78 14.73
N GLU A 177 19.60 27.95 15.98
CA GLU A 177 20.60 28.92 16.34
C GLU A 177 21.92 28.72 15.59
N LYS A 178 22.36 27.46 15.43
CA LYS A 178 23.56 27.14 14.64
C LYS A 178 23.37 27.53 13.16
N PHE A 179 22.20 27.26 12.58
CA PHE A 179 21.92 27.74 11.25
C PHE A 179 21.93 29.25 11.13
N CYS A 180 21.30 29.97 12.07
CA CYS A 180 21.24 31.44 12.08
C CYS A 180 22.62 32.05 12.12
N LYS A 181 23.55 31.49 12.93
CA LYS A 181 24.93 31.96 13.03
C LYS A 181 25.66 31.93 11.69
N GLU A 182 25.62 30.79 11.01
CA GLU A 182 26.31 30.63 9.74
C GLU A 182 25.58 31.35 8.59
N TYR A 183 24.25 31.40 8.64
CA TYR A 183 23.46 32.11 7.64
C TYR A 183 23.67 33.62 7.64
N LYS A 184 23.96 34.24 8.80
CA LYS A 184 24.39 35.67 8.92
C LYS A 184 25.67 35.93 8.13
N ARG A 185 26.62 34.97 8.09
CA ARG A 185 27.84 35.05 7.26
C ARG A 185 27.53 35.00 5.76
N VAL A 186 26.54 34.21 5.39
CA VAL A 186 26.06 34.18 4.01
C VAL A 186 25.43 35.51 3.59
N LEU A 187 24.66 36.14 4.50
CA LEU A 187 24.05 37.45 4.26
C LEU A 187 25.08 38.58 4.12
N LYS A 188 26.23 38.47 4.83
CA LYS A 188 27.36 39.42 4.75
C LYS A 188 28.26 39.20 3.53
N GLY A 189 28.04 38.08 2.80
CA GLY A 189 28.87 37.73 1.64
C GLY A 189 30.15 36.96 1.98
N ASP A 190 30.41 36.64 3.25
CA ASP A 190 31.61 35.93 3.75
C ASP A 190 31.58 34.44 3.41
N LEU A 191 30.41 33.89 3.08
CA LEU A 191 30.19 32.45 2.83
C LEU A 191 29.17 32.25 1.74
N ARG A 192 29.44 31.33 0.81
CA ARG A 192 28.45 30.98 -0.22
C ARG A 192 27.41 30.01 0.35
N PRO A 193 26.16 30.03 -0.17
CA PRO A 193 25.11 29.08 0.28
C PRO A 193 25.54 27.61 0.23
N THR A 194 26.29 27.22 -0.79
CA THR A 194 26.81 25.85 -0.95
C THR A 194 27.83 25.46 0.09
N GLU A 195 28.68 26.39 0.47
CA GLU A 195 29.69 26.22 1.53
C GLU A 195 29.03 26.15 2.92
N CYS A 196 28.02 26.98 3.16
CA CYS A 196 27.19 26.93 4.36
C CYS A 196 26.49 25.57 4.51
N MET A 197 25.93 25.02 3.44
CA MET A 197 25.32 23.69 3.44
C MET A 197 26.33 22.60 3.80
N LYS A 198 27.53 22.65 3.22
CA LYS A 198 28.61 21.70 3.53
C LYS A 198 29.10 21.83 4.98
N LEU A 199 29.32 23.06 5.46
CA LEU A 199 29.77 23.35 6.82
C LEU A 199 28.77 22.82 7.87
N LEU A 200 27.47 22.98 7.62
CA LEU A 200 26.40 22.55 8.53
C LEU A 200 25.97 21.08 8.34
N GLY A 201 26.50 20.38 7.34
CA GLY A 201 26.14 19.00 7.05
C GLY A 201 24.67 18.82 6.65
N ILE A 202 24.05 19.84 6.02
CA ILE A 202 22.64 19.82 5.64
C ILE A 202 22.45 19.81 4.12
N ASN A 203 21.40 19.15 3.67
CA ASN A 203 21.04 19.12 2.26
C ASN A 203 20.33 20.42 1.82
N LYS A 204 20.20 20.60 0.50
CA LYS A 204 19.57 21.77 -0.11
C LYS A 204 18.14 22.04 0.41
N SER A 205 17.34 21.01 0.56
CA SER A 205 15.95 21.13 1.04
C SER A 205 15.89 21.64 2.50
N ALA A 206 16.77 21.12 3.37
CA ALA A 206 16.87 21.59 4.74
C ALA A 206 17.34 23.04 4.81
N TYR A 207 18.37 23.43 4.03
CA TYR A 207 18.87 24.79 3.97
C TYR A 207 17.77 25.80 3.60
N TYR A 208 17.00 25.54 2.52
CA TYR A 208 15.95 26.47 2.10
C TYR A 208 14.77 26.50 3.08
N ARG A 209 14.49 25.43 3.79
CA ARG A 209 13.49 25.40 4.86
C ARG A 209 13.90 26.29 6.03
N TYR A 210 15.14 26.18 6.52
CA TYR A 210 15.69 27.03 7.58
C TYR A 210 15.78 28.50 7.15
N ARG A 211 16.17 28.76 5.89
CA ARG A 211 16.16 30.12 5.31
C ARG A 211 14.78 30.75 5.33
N LYS A 212 13.73 29.99 5.00
CA LYS A 212 12.34 30.46 5.03
C LYS A 212 11.90 30.79 6.48
N GLU A 213 12.34 30.00 7.43
CA GLU A 213 12.06 30.21 8.86
C GLU A 213 12.79 31.45 9.40
N TYR A 214 14.03 31.69 8.99
CA TYR A 214 14.81 32.89 9.36
C TYR A 214 14.20 34.20 8.84
N LYS A 215 13.45 34.16 7.74
CA LYS A 215 12.82 35.33 7.14
C LYS A 215 11.42 35.64 7.68
N LYS A 216 10.86 34.78 8.53
CA LYS A 216 9.62 35.02 9.28
C LYS A 216 9.88 35.79 10.56
#